data_bd55c4d4cb31aaf7f19a67e41c9bebe4
#
_entry.id   bd55c4d4cb31aaf7f19a67e41c9bebe4
#
_cell.length_a   1.000
_cell.length_b   1.000
_cell.length_c   1.000
_cell.angle_alpha   90.00
_cell.angle_beta   90.00
_cell.angle_gamma   90.00
#
_symmetry.space_group_name_H-M   'P 1'
#
loop_
_entity.id
_entity.type
_entity.pdbx_description
1 polymer ?
#
loop_
_entity_poly.entity_id
_entity_poly.type
_entity_poly.pdbx_seq_one_letter_code
_entity_poly.pdbx_strand_id
1 'polypeptide(L)'
;MKKVLLYISISLSTLLAQFDLYPVTDFFGGGIGYSPMYINIDKLPATDLLENIGLDPTKFDNPFVVHGGEGFAHMTGKWRIGGYAGTGSSSISSVIGDLKIWTDADTNGLVDAAELLAAADYTGSNAPTIEAKLSISLGAGSVEYIMPIFQDLEISAGALMGLGRLNVSIDQYAANPSWEKLFSFAYGDTSIKINGEETDITYLYEDDAGRTDPPLFAKNASGVMSDLSGTFFNFQPYVAVKWQLLDRVGLRISVGFNKGTIGQGRWKLNGRYLIGDSEEYTLQGVSFRTMLYLGL
;
A
#
# COMPACT_ATOMS: atom_id res chain seq x y z
N MET A 1 -0.18 36.10 -21.80
CA MET A 1 -0.94 35.39 -20.78
C MET A 1 -2.35 35.95 -20.54
N LYS A 2 -2.55 37.26 -20.29
CA LYS A 2 -3.90 37.84 -20.03
C LYS A 2 -4.91 37.64 -21.17
N LYS A 3 -4.48 37.71 -22.44
CA LYS A 3 -5.35 37.51 -23.60
C LYS A 3 -5.78 36.03 -23.77
N VAL A 4 -4.90 35.08 -23.47
CA VAL A 4 -5.23 33.63 -23.50
C VAL A 4 -6.22 33.26 -22.43
N LEU A 5 -6.08 33.79 -21.21
CA LEU A 5 -7.04 33.62 -20.13
C LEU A 5 -8.44 34.20 -20.48
N LEU A 6 -8.47 35.33 -21.16
CA LEU A 6 -9.70 35.95 -21.61
C LEU A 6 -10.42 35.08 -22.68
N TYR A 7 -9.68 34.52 -23.63
CA TYR A 7 -10.25 33.62 -24.65
C TYR A 7 -10.74 32.31 -24.02
N ILE A 8 -10.03 31.77 -23.06
CA ILE A 8 -10.45 30.57 -22.30
C ILE A 8 -11.72 30.87 -21.49
N SER A 9 -11.81 32.03 -20.84
CA SER A 9 -13.01 32.40 -20.07
C SER A 9 -14.23 32.67 -20.96
N ILE A 10 -14.04 33.30 -22.13
CA ILE A 10 -15.12 33.54 -23.08
C ILE A 10 -15.59 32.22 -23.74
N SER A 11 -14.67 31.33 -24.12
CA SER A 11 -15.04 30.03 -24.64
C SER A 11 -15.71 29.13 -23.59
N LEU A 12 -15.29 29.23 -22.34
CA LEU A 12 -15.93 28.52 -21.23
C LEU A 12 -17.34 29.03 -20.94
N SER A 13 -17.56 30.36 -21.01
CA SER A 13 -18.88 30.96 -20.79
C SER A 13 -19.86 30.66 -21.92
N THR A 14 -19.42 30.62 -23.18
CA THR A 14 -20.26 30.19 -24.30
C THR A 14 -20.58 28.69 -24.28
N LEU A 15 -19.65 27.83 -23.82
CA LEU A 15 -19.93 26.44 -23.52
C LEU A 15 -21.00 26.30 -22.41
N LEU A 16 -20.87 27.05 -21.32
CA LEU A 16 -21.82 27.01 -20.19
C LEU A 16 -23.23 27.49 -20.59
N ALA A 17 -23.35 28.41 -21.54
CA ALA A 17 -24.65 28.90 -22.03
C ALA A 17 -25.40 27.89 -22.93
N GLN A 18 -24.71 26.88 -23.47
CA GLN A 18 -25.34 25.83 -24.27
C GLN A 18 -25.88 24.65 -23.46
N PHE A 19 -25.59 24.60 -22.16
CA PHE A 19 -25.97 23.46 -21.30
C PHE A 19 -27.47 23.36 -20.99
N ASP A 20 -28.26 24.38 -21.26
CA ASP A 20 -29.72 24.35 -21.07
C ASP A 20 -30.50 23.72 -22.25
N LEU A 21 -29.82 23.35 -23.33
CA LEU A 21 -30.44 22.83 -24.55
C LEU A 21 -30.84 21.35 -24.47
N TYR A 22 -30.33 20.61 -23.52
CA TYR A 22 -30.70 19.21 -23.34
C TYR A 22 -31.39 19.05 -21.97
N PRO A 23 -32.71 18.79 -21.94
CA PRO A 23 -33.37 18.47 -20.71
C PRO A 23 -32.70 17.22 -20.14
N VAL A 24 -32.21 17.34 -18.93
CA VAL A 24 -31.78 16.19 -18.13
C VAL A 24 -33.04 15.35 -17.95
N THR A 25 -33.23 14.35 -18.79
CA THR A 25 -34.25 13.34 -18.51
C THR A 25 -33.90 12.75 -17.16
N ASP A 26 -34.87 12.69 -16.25
CA ASP A 26 -34.71 12.07 -14.93
C ASP A 26 -34.42 10.57 -15.11
N PHE A 27 -33.19 10.29 -15.46
CA PHE A 27 -32.70 8.92 -15.49
C PHE A 27 -32.35 8.51 -14.07
N PHE A 28 -33.22 7.72 -13.47
CA PHE A 28 -32.79 6.82 -12.39
C PHE A 28 -31.84 5.77 -13.00
N GLY A 29 -30.67 6.22 -13.42
CA GLY A 29 -29.65 5.40 -14.01
C GLY A 29 -28.47 5.30 -13.05
N GLY A 30 -27.97 4.12 -12.88
CA GLY A 30 -26.73 3.85 -12.18
C GLY A 30 -25.76 3.11 -13.08
N GLY A 31 -24.57 2.90 -12.57
CA GLY A 31 -23.57 2.06 -13.20
C GLY A 31 -22.61 1.49 -12.18
N ILE A 32 -22.11 0.33 -12.48
CA ILE A 32 -21.05 -0.32 -11.70
C ILE A 32 -19.97 -0.81 -12.66
N GLY A 33 -18.71 -0.71 -12.24
CA GLY A 33 -17.63 -1.15 -13.09
C GLY A 33 -16.31 -1.33 -12.37
N TYR A 34 -15.37 -1.92 -13.07
CA TYR A 34 -13.98 -1.99 -12.66
C TYR A 34 -13.31 -0.64 -12.88
N SER A 35 -12.66 -0.14 -11.84
CA SER A 35 -12.09 1.20 -11.83
C SER A 35 -10.70 1.19 -11.18
N PRO A 36 -9.63 0.88 -11.92
CA PRO A 36 -8.28 1.01 -11.41
C PRO A 36 -7.95 2.50 -11.19
N MET A 37 -7.31 2.79 -10.06
CA MET A 37 -6.83 4.11 -9.70
C MET A 37 -5.31 4.11 -9.70
N TYR A 38 -4.72 5.01 -10.44
CA TYR A 38 -3.29 5.25 -10.54
C TYR A 38 -2.97 6.48 -9.68
N ILE A 39 -2.14 6.32 -8.67
CA ILE A 39 -1.75 7.39 -7.75
C ILE A 39 -0.26 7.65 -7.91
N ASN A 40 0.10 8.86 -8.28
CA ASN A 40 1.49 9.31 -8.23
C ASN A 40 1.76 9.78 -6.80
N ILE A 41 2.50 8.97 -6.02
CA ILE A 41 2.78 9.25 -4.61
C ILE A 41 3.98 10.17 -4.54
N ASP A 42 3.81 11.38 -3.98
CA ASP A 42 4.87 12.40 -3.90
C ASP A 42 6.00 11.97 -2.94
N LYS A 43 5.65 11.37 -1.81
CA LYS A 43 6.60 10.88 -0.80
C LYS A 43 6.14 9.53 -0.27
N LEU A 44 7.04 8.57 -0.25
CA LEU A 44 6.78 7.24 0.32
C LEU A 44 6.92 7.26 1.85
N PRO A 45 6.15 6.44 2.58
CA PRO A 45 6.32 6.32 4.02
C PRO A 45 7.58 5.51 4.35
N ALA A 46 8.15 5.78 5.53
CA ALA A 46 9.28 5.04 6.09
C ALA A 46 10.51 4.95 5.14
N THR A 47 10.73 5.96 4.29
CA THR A 47 11.84 6.00 3.32
C THR A 47 13.18 5.78 4.01
N ASP A 48 13.47 6.53 5.08
CA ASP A 48 14.72 6.45 5.80
C ASP A 48 14.92 5.06 6.43
N LEU A 49 13.84 4.42 6.90
CA LEU A 49 13.89 3.07 7.45
C LEU A 49 14.23 2.05 6.36
N LEU A 50 13.62 2.17 5.18
CA LEU A 50 13.87 1.27 4.05
C LEU A 50 15.30 1.41 3.53
N GLU A 51 15.81 2.63 3.41
CA GLU A 51 17.19 2.90 3.00
C GLU A 51 18.21 2.34 4.01
N ASN A 52 17.95 2.48 5.30
CA ASN A 52 18.82 1.96 6.37
C ASN A 52 18.95 0.43 6.36
N ILE A 53 17.95 -0.28 5.84
CA ILE A 53 18.00 -1.74 5.70
C ILE A 53 18.47 -2.20 4.31
N GLY A 54 18.94 -1.27 3.47
CA GLY A 54 19.51 -1.58 2.16
C GLY A 54 18.49 -1.75 1.02
N LEU A 55 17.27 -1.26 1.20
CA LEU A 55 16.25 -1.20 0.15
C LEU A 55 16.23 0.18 -0.50
N ASP A 56 15.95 0.22 -1.78
CA ASP A 56 15.81 1.45 -2.56
C ASP A 56 14.30 1.77 -2.76
N PRO A 57 13.75 2.73 -2.01
CA PRO A 57 12.33 3.08 -2.10
C PRO A 57 11.89 3.58 -3.48
N THR A 58 12.82 4.07 -4.30
CA THR A 58 12.51 4.56 -5.66
C THR A 58 12.11 3.46 -6.62
N LYS A 59 12.35 2.21 -6.25
CA LYS A 59 11.96 1.03 -7.04
C LYS A 59 10.52 0.59 -6.85
N PHE A 60 9.78 1.18 -5.90
CA PHE A 60 8.33 0.95 -5.84
C PHE A 60 7.64 1.48 -7.09
N ASP A 61 6.56 0.82 -7.48
CA ASP A 61 5.78 1.24 -8.64
C ASP A 61 5.28 2.68 -8.49
N ASN A 62 5.58 3.51 -9.49
CA ASN A 62 5.08 4.87 -9.59
C ASN A 62 4.67 5.14 -11.04
N PRO A 63 3.38 5.32 -11.35
CA PRO A 63 2.25 5.45 -10.40
C PRO A 63 1.90 4.13 -9.70
N PHE A 64 1.53 4.24 -8.42
CA PHE A 64 1.00 3.14 -7.63
C PHE A 64 -0.42 2.79 -8.09
N VAL A 65 -0.71 1.50 -8.30
CA VAL A 65 -1.99 1.06 -8.83
C VAL A 65 -2.87 0.46 -7.73
N VAL A 66 -4.05 1.06 -7.54
CA VAL A 66 -5.12 0.53 -6.68
C VAL A 66 -6.18 -0.09 -7.57
N HIS A 67 -6.29 -1.40 -7.55
CA HIS A 67 -7.32 -2.15 -8.27
C HIS A 67 -8.63 -2.08 -7.48
N GLY A 68 -9.69 -1.60 -8.12
CA GLY A 68 -10.95 -1.36 -7.42
C GLY A 68 -12.17 -1.42 -8.31
N GLY A 69 -13.30 -1.31 -7.64
CA GLY A 69 -14.61 -1.14 -8.25
C GLY A 69 -15.21 0.21 -7.86
N GLU A 70 -15.97 0.76 -8.76
CA GLU A 70 -16.74 1.98 -8.55
C GLU A 70 -18.19 1.75 -8.96
N GLY A 71 -19.10 2.31 -8.19
CA GLY A 71 -20.51 2.31 -8.52
C GLY A 71 -21.08 3.71 -8.31
N PHE A 72 -22.06 4.08 -9.11
CA PHE A 72 -22.72 5.37 -8.99
C PHE A 72 -24.22 5.27 -9.30
N ALA A 73 -24.98 6.20 -8.76
CA ALA A 73 -26.39 6.35 -9.03
C ALA A 73 -26.72 7.84 -9.23
N HIS A 74 -27.57 8.14 -10.20
CA HIS A 74 -28.10 9.47 -10.41
C HIS A 74 -29.13 9.77 -9.32
N MET A 75 -29.06 10.98 -8.79
CA MET A 75 -30.10 11.59 -7.96
C MET A 75 -30.93 12.55 -8.81
N THR A 76 -31.93 13.15 -8.19
CA THR A 76 -32.73 14.19 -8.83
C THR A 76 -31.85 15.37 -9.28
N GLY A 77 -32.06 15.85 -10.48
CA GLY A 77 -31.33 16.97 -11.08
C GLY A 77 -29.93 16.57 -11.58
N LYS A 78 -28.96 17.42 -11.33
CA LYS A 78 -27.58 17.28 -11.86
C LYS A 78 -26.62 16.62 -10.86
N TRP A 79 -27.14 15.87 -9.89
CA TRP A 79 -26.32 15.25 -8.84
C TRP A 79 -26.21 13.75 -9.02
N ARG A 80 -25.04 13.25 -8.71
CA ARG A 80 -24.70 11.83 -8.68
C ARG A 80 -24.02 11.50 -7.36
N ILE A 81 -24.40 10.39 -6.76
CA ILE A 81 -23.69 9.81 -5.64
C ILE A 81 -23.06 8.49 -6.08
N GLY A 82 -21.97 8.14 -5.45
CA GLY A 82 -21.28 6.91 -5.79
C GLY A 82 -20.42 6.41 -4.64
N GLY A 83 -19.72 5.33 -4.92
CA GLY A 83 -18.75 4.77 -4.02
C GLY A 83 -17.61 4.09 -4.77
N TYR A 84 -16.46 4.05 -4.14
CA TYR A 84 -15.25 3.39 -4.63
C TYR A 84 -14.68 2.50 -3.54
N ALA A 85 -14.24 1.31 -3.90
CA ALA A 85 -13.44 0.46 -3.01
C ALA A 85 -12.36 -0.24 -3.81
N GLY A 86 -11.15 -0.25 -3.28
CA GLY A 86 -10.02 -0.86 -3.96
C GLY A 86 -8.83 -1.13 -3.05
N THR A 87 -7.93 -1.96 -3.56
CA THR A 87 -6.67 -2.28 -2.90
C THR A 87 -5.56 -2.41 -3.94
N GLY A 88 -4.34 -2.07 -3.55
CA GLY A 88 -3.15 -2.20 -4.36
C GLY A 88 -1.95 -2.55 -3.52
N SER A 89 -0.94 -3.16 -4.14
CA SER A 89 0.33 -3.41 -3.49
C SER A 89 1.47 -3.36 -4.51
N SER A 90 2.63 -2.92 -4.04
CA SER A 90 3.91 -2.96 -4.75
C SER A 90 4.97 -3.48 -3.81
N SER A 91 5.92 -4.25 -4.30
CA SER A 91 7.02 -4.79 -3.49
C SER A 91 8.37 -4.54 -4.14
N ILE A 92 9.36 -4.38 -3.27
CA ILE A 92 10.76 -4.26 -3.64
C ILE A 92 11.57 -5.25 -2.82
N SER A 93 12.61 -5.81 -3.39
CA SER A 93 13.48 -6.74 -2.70
C SER A 93 14.94 -6.45 -2.97
N SER A 94 15.78 -6.79 -2.00
CA SER A 94 17.23 -6.75 -2.14
C SER A 94 17.83 -7.99 -1.51
N VAL A 95 18.85 -8.52 -2.16
CA VAL A 95 19.66 -9.59 -1.58
C VAL A 95 20.67 -8.94 -0.64
N ILE A 96 20.77 -9.45 0.58
CA ILE A 96 21.77 -9.00 1.53
C ILE A 96 23.14 -9.48 1.01
N GLY A 97 23.95 -8.53 0.52
CA GLY A 97 25.33 -8.80 0.11
C GLY A 97 26.25 -8.96 1.31
N ASP A 98 27.41 -9.58 1.06
CA ASP A 98 28.51 -9.71 2.03
C ASP A 98 28.12 -10.41 3.35
N LEU A 99 27.18 -11.34 3.28
CA LEU A 99 26.83 -12.15 4.44
C LEU A 99 27.97 -13.09 4.78
N LYS A 100 28.44 -13.05 6.03
CA LYS A 100 29.46 -13.96 6.54
C LYS A 100 28.88 -14.91 7.55
N ILE A 101 29.31 -16.16 7.46
CA ILE A 101 29.02 -17.16 8.48
C ILE A 101 30.21 -17.23 9.42
N TRP A 102 30.00 -16.97 10.66
CA TRP A 102 30.98 -17.20 11.72
C TRP A 102 30.63 -18.48 12.46
N THR A 103 31.66 -19.15 12.97
CA THR A 103 31.51 -20.34 13.80
C THR A 103 31.98 -19.98 15.20
N ASP A 104 31.11 -20.19 16.18
CA ASP A 104 31.44 -20.07 17.59
C ASP A 104 32.41 -21.21 17.95
N ALA A 105 33.71 -20.90 17.93
CA ALA A 105 34.77 -21.90 18.11
C ALA A 105 34.95 -22.27 19.57
N ASP A 106 34.65 -21.37 20.48
CA ASP A 106 34.80 -21.56 21.93
C ASP A 106 33.48 -21.89 22.65
N THR A 107 32.39 -21.95 21.90
CA THR A 107 31.03 -22.26 22.36
C THR A 107 30.50 -21.34 23.48
N ASN A 108 30.95 -20.07 23.47
CA ASN A 108 30.56 -19.10 24.49
C ASN A 108 29.28 -18.30 24.11
N GLY A 109 28.73 -18.51 22.89
CA GLY A 109 27.55 -17.83 22.40
C GLY A 109 27.78 -16.35 22.00
N LEU A 110 29.02 -15.87 22.07
CA LEU A 110 29.39 -14.50 21.72
C LEU A 110 30.29 -14.50 20.48
N VAL A 111 30.19 -13.45 19.69
CA VAL A 111 31.09 -13.25 18.53
C VAL A 111 32.30 -12.47 19.01
N ASP A 112 33.46 -13.07 18.96
CA ASP A 112 34.72 -12.40 19.25
C ASP A 112 35.44 -11.91 17.97
N ALA A 113 36.50 -11.10 18.17
CA ALA A 113 37.25 -10.54 17.04
C ALA A 113 37.98 -11.61 16.22
N ALA A 114 38.37 -12.73 16.81
CA ALA A 114 39.07 -13.81 16.11
C ALA A 114 38.10 -14.62 15.25
N GLU A 115 36.89 -14.85 15.74
CA GLU A 115 35.81 -15.51 15.01
C GLU A 115 35.31 -14.66 13.85
N LEU A 116 35.18 -13.33 14.03
CA LEU A 116 34.87 -12.42 12.94
C LEU A 116 35.91 -12.42 11.83
N LEU A 117 37.20 -12.53 12.18
CA LEU A 117 38.29 -12.62 11.21
C LEU A 117 38.30 -13.97 10.49
N ALA A 118 37.82 -15.03 11.13
CA ALA A 118 37.71 -16.38 10.58
C ALA A 118 36.39 -16.63 9.82
N ALA A 119 35.45 -15.66 9.85
CA ALA A 119 34.14 -15.79 9.21
C ALA A 119 34.29 -16.01 7.70
N ALA A 120 33.65 -17.06 7.22
CA ALA A 120 33.61 -17.39 5.80
C ALA A 120 32.44 -16.68 5.09
N ASP A 121 32.61 -16.39 3.81
CA ASP A 121 31.51 -15.85 3.00
C ASP A 121 30.38 -16.88 2.89
N TYR A 122 29.14 -16.39 2.97
CA TYR A 122 27.96 -17.24 2.76
C TYR A 122 27.90 -17.72 1.32
N THR A 123 28.04 -19.02 1.13
CA THR A 123 28.00 -19.67 -0.21
C THR A 123 26.74 -20.50 -0.42
N GLY A 124 25.73 -20.32 0.44
CA GLY A 124 24.46 -21.05 0.34
C GLY A 124 23.68 -20.73 -0.93
N SER A 125 22.90 -21.68 -1.42
CA SER A 125 22.12 -21.57 -2.65
C SER A 125 21.00 -20.51 -2.59
N ASN A 126 20.64 -20.06 -1.39
CA ASN A 126 19.64 -19.02 -1.16
C ASN A 126 20.24 -17.91 -0.30
N ALA A 127 20.68 -16.85 -0.97
CA ALA A 127 21.11 -15.66 -0.27
C ALA A 127 19.93 -15.06 0.51
N PRO A 128 20.17 -14.62 1.75
CA PRO A 128 19.15 -13.93 2.52
C PRO A 128 18.64 -12.72 1.75
N THR A 129 17.33 -12.59 1.70
CA THR A 129 16.64 -11.54 0.96
C THR A 129 15.79 -10.74 1.90
N ILE A 130 15.84 -9.41 1.80
CA ILE A 130 14.91 -8.50 2.42
C ILE A 130 13.91 -8.07 1.37
N GLU A 131 12.63 -8.13 1.70
CA GLU A 131 11.52 -7.64 0.89
C GLU A 131 10.73 -6.61 1.69
N ALA A 132 10.40 -5.48 1.05
CA ALA A 132 9.42 -4.55 1.57
C ALA A 132 8.22 -4.48 0.63
N LYS A 133 7.01 -4.51 1.21
CA LYS A 133 5.76 -4.44 0.49
C LYS A 133 4.93 -3.27 1.00
N LEU A 134 4.63 -2.35 0.09
CA LEU A 134 3.70 -1.25 0.31
C LEU A 134 2.30 -1.69 -0.14
N SER A 135 1.30 -1.50 0.71
CA SER A 135 -0.09 -1.82 0.39
C SER A 135 -1.01 -0.66 0.76
N ILE A 136 -1.95 -0.34 -0.12
CA ILE A 136 -2.96 0.68 0.11
C ILE A 136 -4.33 0.05 -0.10
N SER A 137 -5.24 0.25 0.86
CA SER A 137 -6.64 -0.10 0.74
C SER A 137 -7.48 1.15 0.96
N LEU A 138 -8.50 1.37 0.15
CA LEU A 138 -9.33 2.57 0.18
C LEU A 138 -10.80 2.19 0.00
N GLY A 139 -11.66 2.76 0.88
CA GLY A 139 -13.10 2.72 0.75
C GLY A 139 -13.67 4.13 0.91
N ALA A 140 -14.44 4.61 -0.08
CA ALA A 140 -14.87 6.00 -0.11
C ALA A 140 -16.23 6.18 -0.81
N GLY A 141 -16.99 7.18 -0.38
CA GLY A 141 -18.17 7.68 -1.06
C GLY A 141 -17.83 8.87 -1.94
N SER A 142 -18.57 9.06 -3.01
CA SER A 142 -18.42 10.20 -3.92
C SER A 142 -19.72 10.97 -4.09
N VAL A 143 -19.58 12.28 -4.28
CA VAL A 143 -20.65 13.19 -4.68
C VAL A 143 -20.14 14.00 -5.86
N GLU A 144 -20.96 14.09 -6.91
CA GLU A 144 -20.60 14.76 -8.15
C GLU A 144 -21.72 15.66 -8.64
N TYR A 145 -21.32 16.73 -9.28
CA TYR A 145 -22.19 17.58 -10.09
C TYR A 145 -21.95 17.32 -11.57
N ILE A 146 -23.01 17.01 -12.32
CA ILE A 146 -22.97 16.60 -13.70
C ILE A 146 -23.28 17.77 -14.63
N MET A 147 -22.50 17.91 -15.69
CA MET A 147 -22.70 18.85 -16.77
C MET A 147 -22.77 18.07 -18.08
N PRO A 148 -23.96 17.79 -18.62
CA PRO A 148 -24.10 17.14 -19.89
C PRO A 148 -23.58 18.05 -21.01
N ILE A 149 -22.79 17.51 -21.92
CA ILE A 149 -22.26 18.22 -23.08
C ILE A 149 -23.02 17.78 -24.35
N PHE A 150 -23.15 16.48 -24.50
CA PHE A 150 -23.90 15.83 -25.56
C PHE A 150 -24.72 14.68 -24.98
N GLN A 151 -25.58 14.07 -25.80
CA GLN A 151 -26.45 12.98 -25.37
C GLN A 151 -25.65 11.83 -24.68
N ASP A 152 -24.47 11.53 -25.19
CA ASP A 152 -23.63 10.40 -24.73
C ASP A 152 -22.36 10.83 -23.99
N LEU A 153 -22.15 12.14 -23.83
CA LEU A 153 -20.94 12.71 -23.24
C LEU A 153 -21.28 13.70 -22.13
N GLU A 154 -20.78 13.43 -20.95
CA GLU A 154 -20.92 14.32 -19.80
C GLU A 154 -19.57 14.60 -19.12
N ILE A 155 -19.43 15.79 -18.60
CA ILE A 155 -18.37 16.15 -17.66
C ILE A 155 -18.99 16.21 -16.26
N SER A 156 -18.23 15.80 -15.27
CA SER A 156 -18.63 15.97 -13.88
C SER A 156 -17.45 16.47 -13.04
N ALA A 157 -17.79 17.19 -11.98
CA ALA A 157 -16.84 17.58 -10.96
C ALA A 157 -17.37 17.12 -9.59
N GLY A 158 -16.50 16.56 -8.79
CA GLY A 158 -16.91 16.00 -7.52
C GLY A 158 -15.76 15.79 -6.55
N ALA A 159 -16.08 15.15 -5.44
CA ALA A 159 -15.12 14.74 -4.45
C ALA A 159 -15.41 13.31 -3.98
N LEU A 160 -14.34 12.56 -3.76
CA LEU A 160 -14.36 11.24 -3.14
C LEU A 160 -13.81 11.39 -1.72
N MET A 161 -14.57 10.92 -0.74
CA MET A 161 -14.25 11.04 0.68
C MET A 161 -14.41 9.69 1.34
N GLY A 162 -13.41 9.27 2.12
CA GLY A 162 -13.47 7.97 2.75
C GLY A 162 -12.33 7.67 3.69
N LEU A 163 -12.15 6.40 3.99
CA LEU A 163 -11.10 5.90 4.84
C LEU A 163 -10.17 5.00 4.02
N GLY A 164 -8.89 5.15 4.28
CA GLY A 164 -7.86 4.30 3.72
C GLY A 164 -6.97 3.71 4.80
N ARG A 165 -6.32 2.63 4.47
CA ARG A 165 -5.25 2.02 5.26
C ARG A 165 -4.02 1.90 4.39
N LEU A 166 -2.91 2.37 4.92
CA LEU A 166 -1.58 2.21 4.37
C LEU A 166 -0.83 1.19 5.21
N ASN A 167 -0.14 0.29 4.56
CA ASN A 167 0.62 -0.78 5.20
C ASN A 167 1.98 -0.91 4.54
N VAL A 168 3.04 -0.94 5.35
CA VAL A 168 4.41 -1.26 4.94
C VAL A 168 4.84 -2.48 5.71
N SER A 169 4.97 -3.61 5.04
CA SER A 169 5.52 -4.83 5.64
C SER A 169 6.95 -5.05 5.15
N ILE A 170 7.80 -5.48 6.07
CA ILE A 170 9.20 -5.81 5.82
C ILE A 170 9.39 -7.25 6.25
N ASP A 171 9.79 -8.08 5.28
CA ASP A 171 10.05 -9.49 5.48
C ASP A 171 11.51 -9.81 5.17
N GLN A 172 12.12 -10.64 5.98
CA GLN A 172 13.47 -11.15 5.77
C GLN A 172 13.45 -12.66 5.69
N TYR A 173 14.00 -13.19 4.63
CA TYR A 173 14.11 -14.63 4.38
C TYR A 173 15.58 -15.03 4.36
N ALA A 174 15.92 -16.05 5.14
CA ALA A 174 17.31 -16.53 5.26
C ALA A 174 17.50 -18.00 4.89
N ALA A 175 16.46 -18.74 4.48
CA ALA A 175 16.53 -20.17 4.21
C ALA A 175 15.57 -20.61 3.11
N ASN A 176 15.76 -21.85 2.62
CA ASN A 176 14.83 -22.50 1.71
C ASN A 176 13.45 -22.68 2.39
N PRO A 177 12.38 -22.09 1.88
CA PRO A 177 11.06 -22.35 2.39
C PRO A 177 10.68 -23.82 2.12
N SER A 178 10.15 -24.49 3.11
CA SER A 178 9.60 -25.85 3.00
C SER A 178 8.16 -25.82 3.49
N TRP A 179 7.26 -26.43 2.73
CA TRP A 179 5.82 -26.46 3.10
C TRP A 179 5.59 -27.08 4.47
N GLU A 180 6.32 -28.16 4.80
CA GLU A 180 6.24 -28.84 6.08
C GLU A 180 6.71 -27.99 7.26
N LYS A 181 7.60 -27.02 6.98
CA LYS A 181 8.23 -26.17 7.99
C LYS A 181 7.64 -24.78 8.10
N LEU A 182 6.68 -24.40 7.22
CA LEU A 182 6.11 -23.05 7.20
C LEU A 182 5.54 -22.59 8.54
N PHE A 183 5.01 -23.50 9.33
CA PHE A 183 4.36 -23.18 10.60
C PHE A 183 5.11 -23.75 11.82
N SER A 184 6.08 -24.64 11.64
CA SER A 184 6.80 -25.29 12.71
C SER A 184 7.85 -24.39 13.39
N PHE A 185 8.18 -23.22 12.79
CA PHE A 185 9.25 -22.35 13.25
C PHE A 185 8.78 -20.95 13.63
N ALA A 186 7.50 -20.76 13.90
CA ALA A 186 7.00 -19.46 14.34
C ALA A 186 7.68 -18.97 15.64
N TYR A 187 8.27 -19.86 16.40
CA TYR A 187 8.99 -19.62 17.66
C TYR A 187 10.37 -20.29 17.72
N GLY A 188 10.93 -20.72 16.57
CA GLY A 188 12.16 -21.48 16.54
C GLY A 188 11.97 -22.99 16.75
N ASP A 189 13.06 -23.73 16.77
CA ASP A 189 13.03 -25.15 17.08
C ASP A 189 12.68 -25.32 18.56
N THR A 190 11.62 -26.05 18.84
CA THR A 190 11.07 -26.20 20.20
C THR A 190 11.80 -27.25 21.03
N SER A 191 12.76 -27.96 20.46
CA SER A 191 13.55 -28.95 21.20
C SER A 191 14.76 -28.30 21.87
N ILE A 192 14.73 -28.24 23.21
CA ILE A 192 15.85 -27.82 24.03
C ILE A 192 16.42 -29.05 24.73
N LYS A 193 17.74 -29.20 24.72
CA LYS A 193 18.41 -30.23 25.49
C LYS A 193 18.64 -29.68 26.90
N ILE A 194 17.88 -30.17 27.89
CA ILE A 194 18.12 -29.91 29.31
C ILE A 194 18.78 -31.13 29.89
N ASN A 195 19.98 -30.98 30.46
CA ASN A 195 20.78 -32.08 31.05
C ASN A 195 21.03 -33.28 30.10
N GLY A 196 21.10 -33.01 28.78
CA GLY A 196 21.31 -34.03 27.76
C GLY A 196 20.07 -34.74 27.25
N GLU A 197 18.91 -34.45 27.78
CA GLU A 197 17.62 -34.95 27.30
C GLU A 197 16.92 -33.90 26.43
N GLU A 198 16.37 -34.36 25.30
CA GLU A 198 15.59 -33.52 24.40
C GLU A 198 14.22 -33.29 25.00
N THR A 199 13.86 -32.04 25.27
CA THR A 199 12.60 -31.68 25.91
C THR A 199 11.87 -30.64 25.01
N ASP A 200 10.61 -30.92 24.67
CA ASP A 200 9.74 -29.98 23.95
C ASP A 200 9.30 -28.85 24.89
N ILE A 201 10.06 -27.76 24.96
CA ILE A 201 9.69 -26.60 25.77
C ILE A 201 9.78 -25.32 24.95
N THR A 202 8.72 -24.54 25.04
CA THR A 202 8.55 -23.26 24.32
C THR A 202 8.90 -22.07 25.21
N TYR A 203 10.10 -21.96 25.76
CA TYR A 203 10.50 -20.74 26.46
C TYR A 203 11.91 -20.27 26.11
N LEU A 204 12.10 -18.97 26.36
CA LEU A 204 13.43 -18.38 26.43
C LEU A 204 14.22 -19.06 27.54
N TYR A 205 15.31 -19.70 27.19
CA TYR A 205 16.23 -20.32 28.12
C TYR A 205 17.25 -19.27 28.60
N GLU A 206 17.41 -19.16 29.91
CA GLU A 206 18.45 -18.37 30.53
C GLU A 206 19.53 -19.33 31.00
N ASP A 207 20.75 -19.19 30.51
CA ASP A 207 21.85 -20.03 30.93
C ASP A 207 22.29 -19.73 32.37
N ASP A 208 23.12 -20.60 32.94
CA ASP A 208 23.65 -20.43 34.30
C ASP A 208 24.47 -19.15 34.50
N ALA A 209 24.81 -18.42 33.42
CA ALA A 209 25.46 -17.12 33.43
C ALA A 209 24.48 -15.95 33.34
N GLY A 210 23.18 -16.20 33.37
CA GLY A 210 22.14 -15.19 33.27
C GLY A 210 21.97 -14.62 31.87
N ARG A 211 22.43 -15.31 30.82
CA ARG A 211 22.28 -14.91 29.45
C ARG A 211 21.03 -15.56 28.89
N THR A 212 20.16 -14.72 28.35
CA THR A 212 19.03 -15.20 27.57
C THR A 212 19.60 -15.68 26.23
N ASP A 213 19.47 -16.94 25.93
CA ASP A 213 19.97 -17.49 24.68
C ASP A 213 19.03 -17.11 23.51
N PRO A 214 19.35 -16.05 22.75
CA PRO A 214 18.56 -15.68 21.58
C PRO A 214 18.76 -16.61 20.38
N PRO A 215 19.75 -17.53 20.35
CA PRO A 215 20.02 -18.30 19.15
C PRO A 215 18.89 -19.21 18.70
N LEU A 216 17.97 -19.53 19.57
CA LEU A 216 16.77 -20.29 19.19
C LEU A 216 15.94 -19.55 18.12
N PHE A 217 15.87 -18.23 18.21
CA PHE A 217 15.20 -17.42 17.19
C PHE A 217 16.07 -17.18 15.94
N ALA A 218 17.37 -17.04 16.13
CA ALA A 218 18.28 -16.76 15.03
C ALA A 218 18.57 -18.00 14.16
N LYS A 219 18.54 -19.20 14.77
CA LYS A 219 18.97 -20.42 14.09
C LYS A 219 17.90 -21.03 13.18
N ASN A 220 16.63 -20.82 13.48
CA ASN A 220 15.52 -21.49 12.79
C ASN A 220 14.35 -20.57 12.41
N ALA A 221 14.40 -19.29 12.77
CA ALA A 221 13.41 -18.35 12.26
C ALA A 221 13.64 -18.17 10.76
N SER A 222 12.73 -18.67 9.95
CA SER A 222 12.78 -18.57 8.50
C SER A 222 12.61 -17.13 8.00
N GLY A 223 12.23 -16.21 8.87
CA GLY A 223 12.10 -14.80 8.55
C GLY A 223 11.63 -13.96 9.75
N VAL A 224 11.85 -12.67 9.66
CA VAL A 224 11.32 -11.66 10.57
C VAL A 224 10.37 -10.79 9.78
N MET A 225 9.11 -10.74 10.19
CA MET A 225 8.10 -9.88 9.58
C MET A 225 7.77 -8.72 10.51
N SER A 226 7.91 -7.50 9.99
CA SER A 226 7.45 -6.28 10.64
C SER A 226 6.40 -5.61 9.77
N ASP A 227 5.22 -5.37 10.34
CA ASP A 227 4.09 -4.76 9.67
C ASP A 227 3.77 -3.40 10.28
N LEU A 228 4.01 -2.33 9.53
CA LEU A 228 3.73 -0.96 9.93
C LEU A 228 2.46 -0.48 9.23
N SER A 229 1.40 -0.19 9.99
CA SER A 229 0.12 0.21 9.40
C SER A 229 -0.45 1.49 9.99
N GLY A 230 -1.04 2.31 9.13
CA GLY A 230 -1.75 3.53 9.50
C GLY A 230 -3.07 3.67 8.77
N THR A 231 -4.06 4.24 9.46
CA THR A 231 -5.37 4.56 8.86
C THR A 231 -5.44 6.05 8.62
N PHE A 232 -5.95 6.44 7.46
CA PHE A 232 -6.09 7.84 7.08
C PHE A 232 -7.50 8.14 6.57
N PHE A 233 -7.92 9.40 6.74
CA PHE A 233 -9.07 9.94 6.03
C PHE A 233 -8.59 10.44 4.68
N ASN A 234 -9.24 9.99 3.62
CA ASN A 234 -8.93 10.38 2.25
C ASN A 234 -9.93 11.41 1.73
N PHE A 235 -9.41 12.48 1.16
CA PHE A 235 -10.17 13.48 0.42
C PHE A 235 -9.56 13.65 -0.96
N GLN A 236 -10.37 13.46 -2.00
CA GLN A 236 -9.93 13.51 -3.39
C GLN A 236 -10.94 14.29 -4.24
N PRO A 237 -10.75 15.59 -4.43
CA PRO A 237 -11.46 16.35 -5.45
C PRO A 237 -11.02 15.87 -6.83
N TYR A 238 -11.97 15.78 -7.76
CA TYR A 238 -11.69 15.31 -9.11
C TYR A 238 -12.64 15.92 -10.14
N VAL A 239 -12.22 15.83 -11.40
CA VAL A 239 -13.04 16.07 -12.59
C VAL A 239 -13.08 14.77 -13.38
N ALA A 240 -14.24 14.45 -13.95
CA ALA A 240 -14.41 13.25 -14.75
C ALA A 240 -15.15 13.54 -16.05
N VAL A 241 -14.81 12.76 -17.06
CA VAL A 241 -15.50 12.67 -18.33
C VAL A 241 -16.10 11.29 -18.44
N LYS A 242 -17.38 11.21 -18.72
CA LYS A 242 -18.10 9.96 -18.93
C LYS A 242 -18.62 9.94 -20.36
N TRP A 243 -18.35 8.88 -21.05
CA TRP A 243 -18.76 8.62 -22.41
C TRP A 243 -19.55 7.32 -22.48
N GLN A 244 -20.80 7.42 -22.94
CA GLN A 244 -21.65 6.26 -23.20
C GLN A 244 -21.30 5.71 -24.57
N LEU A 245 -20.75 4.49 -24.63
CA LEU A 245 -20.33 3.86 -25.89
C LEU A 245 -21.45 3.04 -26.51
N LEU A 246 -22.24 2.37 -25.68
CA LEU A 246 -23.40 1.55 -26.03
C LEU A 246 -24.50 1.82 -25.00
N ASP A 247 -25.72 1.36 -25.26
CA ASP A 247 -26.89 1.57 -24.40
C ASP A 247 -26.60 1.25 -22.90
N ARG A 248 -25.75 0.25 -22.65
CA ARG A 248 -25.43 -0.19 -21.27
C ARG A 248 -23.94 -0.21 -20.93
N VAL A 249 -23.09 0.19 -21.85
CA VAL A 249 -21.64 0.17 -21.64
C VAL A 249 -21.06 1.55 -21.85
N GLY A 250 -20.25 2.00 -20.93
CA GLY A 250 -19.57 3.28 -21.07
C GLY A 250 -18.20 3.29 -20.44
N LEU A 251 -17.45 4.32 -20.79
CA LEU A 251 -16.13 4.62 -20.29
C LEU A 251 -16.18 5.90 -19.45
N ARG A 252 -15.55 5.87 -18.30
CA ARG A 252 -15.37 7.06 -17.47
C ARG A 252 -13.89 7.23 -17.14
N ILE A 253 -13.41 8.44 -17.32
CA ILE A 253 -12.04 8.83 -17.00
C ILE A 253 -12.11 9.97 -16.00
N SER A 254 -11.34 9.91 -14.93
CA SER A 254 -11.28 10.97 -13.93
C SER A 254 -9.85 11.30 -13.55
N VAL A 255 -9.60 12.57 -13.31
CA VAL A 255 -8.34 13.10 -12.80
C VAL A 255 -8.62 13.86 -11.53
N GLY A 256 -7.85 13.60 -10.49
CA GLY A 256 -8.04 14.23 -9.20
C GLY A 256 -6.72 14.39 -8.44
N PHE A 257 -6.83 14.98 -7.27
CA PHE A 257 -5.72 15.12 -6.35
C PHE A 257 -6.08 14.42 -5.03
N ASN A 258 -5.32 13.40 -4.72
CA ASN A 258 -5.52 12.59 -3.52
C ASN A 258 -4.78 13.21 -2.34
N LYS A 259 -5.45 13.31 -1.19
CA LYS A 259 -4.83 13.74 0.06
C LYS A 259 -5.40 12.94 1.22
N GLY A 260 -4.51 12.23 1.91
CA GLY A 260 -4.82 11.47 3.12
C GLY A 260 -3.73 11.66 4.17
N THR A 261 -4.09 11.86 5.44
CA THR A 261 -3.11 12.09 6.49
C THR A 261 -3.26 11.04 7.59
N ILE A 262 -2.14 10.43 7.94
CA ILE A 262 -1.96 9.62 9.14
C ILE A 262 -1.30 10.53 10.18
N GLY A 263 -2.01 10.86 11.26
CA GLY A 263 -1.51 11.76 12.29
C GLY A 263 -0.34 11.17 13.07
N GLN A 264 0.40 12.05 13.75
CA GLN A 264 1.49 11.67 14.65
C GLN A 264 1.00 10.67 15.71
N GLY A 265 1.81 9.64 16.01
CA GLY A 265 1.50 8.61 17.00
C GLY A 265 0.36 7.67 16.58
N ARG A 266 -0.03 7.65 15.31
CA ARG A 266 -1.16 6.82 14.82
C ARG A 266 -0.74 5.57 14.05
N TRP A 267 0.55 5.38 13.84
CA TRP A 267 1.06 4.16 13.25
C TRP A 267 1.03 3.01 14.25
N LYS A 268 0.77 1.82 13.74
CA LYS A 268 0.71 0.57 14.52
C LYS A 268 1.74 -0.42 13.98
N LEU A 269 2.47 -1.03 14.89
CA LEU A 269 3.34 -2.17 14.61
C LEU A 269 2.53 -3.45 14.74
N ASN A 270 2.63 -4.33 13.75
CA ASN A 270 1.94 -5.63 13.68
C ASN A 270 0.43 -5.54 13.97
N GLY A 271 -0.18 -4.42 13.55
CA GLY A 271 -1.61 -4.15 13.72
C GLY A 271 -2.09 -3.95 15.17
N ARG A 272 -1.20 -4.04 16.16
CA ARG A 272 -1.54 -4.04 17.59
C ARG A 272 -0.93 -2.89 18.39
N TYR A 273 0.36 -2.66 18.24
CA TYR A 273 1.09 -1.73 19.11
C TYR A 273 1.15 -0.35 18.46
N LEU A 274 0.67 0.68 19.16
CA LEU A 274 0.82 2.08 18.74
C LEU A 274 2.26 2.53 18.91
N ILE A 275 2.80 3.19 17.89
CA ILE A 275 4.12 3.82 17.91
C ILE A 275 3.90 5.30 18.24
N GLY A 276 4.01 5.65 19.52
CA GLY A 276 3.63 6.96 20.05
C GLY A 276 4.48 8.12 19.54
N ASP A 277 5.72 7.85 19.17
CA ASP A 277 6.69 8.80 18.59
C ASP A 277 6.73 8.80 17.05
N SER A 278 5.83 8.06 16.40
CA SER A 278 5.76 8.04 14.94
C SER A 278 5.40 9.39 14.36
N GLU A 279 6.06 9.74 13.27
CA GLU A 279 5.83 11.00 12.55
C GLU A 279 4.47 11.03 11.83
N GLU A 280 3.97 12.24 11.62
CA GLU A 280 2.84 12.46 10.73
C GLU A 280 3.25 12.13 9.29
N TYR A 281 2.38 11.42 8.59
CA TYR A 281 2.58 11.10 7.18
C TYR A 281 1.38 11.55 6.37
N THR A 282 1.64 12.26 5.27
CA THR A 282 0.62 12.66 4.32
C THR A 282 0.81 11.94 2.99
N LEU A 283 -0.13 11.04 2.67
CA LEU A 283 -0.27 10.46 1.35
C LEU A 283 -0.92 11.48 0.44
N GLN A 284 -0.17 12.05 -0.48
CA GLN A 284 -0.70 13.01 -1.45
C GLN A 284 -0.13 12.76 -2.85
N GLY A 285 -0.90 13.15 -3.86
CA GLY A 285 -0.47 13.08 -5.23
C GLY A 285 -1.61 13.15 -6.23
N VAL A 286 -1.24 13.35 -7.48
CA VAL A 286 -2.19 13.31 -8.59
C VAL A 286 -2.68 11.88 -8.78
N SER A 287 -3.98 11.73 -8.97
CA SER A 287 -4.62 10.45 -9.24
C SER A 287 -5.35 10.46 -10.56
N PHE A 288 -5.27 9.35 -11.25
CA PHE A 288 -5.97 9.09 -12.49
C PHE A 288 -6.79 7.80 -12.33
N ARG A 289 -8.06 7.82 -12.70
CA ARG A 289 -8.93 6.62 -12.70
C ARG A 289 -9.56 6.44 -14.07
N THR A 290 -9.64 5.20 -14.48
CA THR A 290 -10.44 4.78 -15.63
C THR A 290 -11.49 3.80 -15.14
N MET A 291 -12.70 3.88 -15.66
CA MET A 291 -13.78 2.97 -15.31
C MET A 291 -14.48 2.51 -16.59
N LEU A 292 -14.47 1.22 -16.81
CA LEU A 292 -15.39 0.58 -17.73
C LEU A 292 -16.62 0.16 -16.92
N TYR A 293 -17.78 0.75 -17.22
CA TYR A 293 -19.00 0.52 -16.44
C TYR A 293 -20.11 -0.11 -17.27
N LEU A 294 -20.94 -0.87 -16.57
CA LEU A 294 -22.23 -1.34 -17.05
C LEU A 294 -23.32 -0.46 -16.43
N GLY A 295 -24.13 0.17 -17.27
CA GLY A 295 -25.29 0.95 -16.86
C GLY A 295 -26.47 0.03 -16.51
N LEU A 296 -27.23 0.44 -15.50
CA LEU A 296 -28.44 -0.23 -15.01
C LEU A 296 -29.68 0.52 -15.49
#